data_d229c93cee6e0958f6fe9f48d7161814
#
_entry.id   d229c93cee6e0958f6fe9f48d7161814
#
_cell.length_a   1.000
_cell.length_b   1.000
_cell.length_c   1.000
_cell.angle_alpha   90.00
_cell.angle_beta   90.00
_cell.angle_gamma   90.00
#
_symmetry.space_group_name_H-M   'P 1'
#
loop_
_entity.id
_entity.type
_entity.pdbx_description
1 polymer ?
#
loop_
_entity_poly.entity_id
_entity_poly.type
_entity_poly.pdbx_seq_one_letter_code
_entity_poly.pdbx_strand_id
1 'polypeptide(L)'
;MQLSKHFKLEEFTKSMTATRKSIDNTPGAGDIKNLENVCYEILEPARAKFDKPITITSGYRSEALCEAIGSKKTSQHAKGQAVDFEIAGIPNIQTAYWL
;
A
#
# COMPACT_ATOMS: atom_id res chain seq x y z
N MET A 1 -11.40 -7.89 0.72
CA MET A 1 -10.64 -8.72 1.68
C MET A 1 -10.08 -7.85 2.80
N GLN A 2 -10.36 -8.22 4.02
CA GLN A 2 -9.89 -7.47 5.19
C GLN A 2 -8.46 -7.92 5.54
N LEU A 3 -7.52 -6.97 5.65
CA LEU A 3 -6.14 -7.26 6.05
C LEU A 3 -5.95 -7.10 7.55
N SER A 4 -6.59 -6.10 8.14
CA SER A 4 -6.55 -5.84 9.58
C SER A 4 -7.82 -5.11 10.00
N LYS A 5 -7.92 -4.73 11.26
CA LYS A 5 -9.13 -4.10 11.80
C LYS A 5 -9.58 -2.87 11.01
N HIS A 6 -8.63 -2.02 10.59
CA HIS A 6 -8.93 -0.75 9.92
C HIS A 6 -8.57 -0.70 8.45
N PHE A 7 -7.96 -1.76 7.87
CA PHE A 7 -7.45 -1.72 6.52
C PHE A 7 -7.91 -2.90 5.68
N LYS A 8 -8.30 -2.61 4.44
CA LYS A 8 -8.73 -3.61 3.44
C LYS A 8 -7.73 -3.67 2.30
N LEU A 9 -7.59 -4.85 1.70
CA LEU A 9 -6.69 -5.05 0.55
C LEU A 9 -6.97 -4.06 -0.57
N GLU A 10 -8.23 -3.76 -0.83
CA GLU A 10 -8.66 -2.86 -1.91
C GLU A 10 -8.07 -1.46 -1.78
N GLU A 11 -7.78 -1.00 -0.55
CA GLU A 11 -7.15 0.30 -0.33
C GLU A 11 -5.71 0.34 -0.84
N PHE A 12 -5.05 -0.82 -0.92
CA PHE A 12 -3.64 -0.93 -1.31
C PHE A 12 -3.44 -1.22 -2.79
N THR A 13 -4.48 -1.62 -3.51
CA THR A 13 -4.38 -2.02 -4.91
C THR A 13 -4.96 -0.98 -5.88
N LYS A 14 -5.53 0.09 -5.39
CA LYS A 14 -6.08 1.15 -6.22
C LYS A 14 -4.97 1.87 -6.99
N SER A 15 -5.17 2.03 -8.28
CA SER A 15 -4.28 2.81 -9.13
C SER A 15 -5.05 3.32 -10.34
N MET A 16 -5.07 4.63 -10.53
CA MET A 16 -5.69 5.22 -11.71
C MET A 16 -4.95 4.83 -12.98
N THR A 17 -3.63 4.72 -12.92
CA THR A 17 -2.81 4.29 -14.04
C THR A 17 -3.12 2.85 -14.45
N ALA A 18 -3.21 1.95 -13.47
CA ALA A 18 -3.56 0.55 -13.74
C ALA A 18 -4.94 0.44 -14.40
N THR A 19 -5.91 1.17 -13.89
CA THR A 19 -7.28 1.19 -14.47
C THR A 19 -7.27 1.74 -15.88
N ARG A 20 -6.60 2.88 -16.09
CA ARG A 20 -6.57 3.56 -17.38
C ARG A 20 -5.86 2.74 -18.46
N LYS A 21 -4.81 2.01 -18.11
CA LYS A 21 -4.02 1.21 -19.02
C LYS A 21 -4.40 -0.27 -19.03
N SER A 22 -5.44 -0.64 -18.29
CA SER A 22 -5.89 -2.03 -18.13
C SER A 22 -4.77 -2.95 -17.65
N ILE A 23 -3.97 -2.48 -16.70
CA ILE A 23 -2.88 -3.25 -16.10
C ILE A 23 -3.43 -4.01 -14.89
N ASP A 24 -3.14 -5.31 -14.82
CA ASP A 24 -3.49 -6.14 -13.67
C ASP A 24 -2.60 -5.75 -12.49
N ASN A 25 -3.22 -5.26 -11.41
CA ASN A 25 -2.51 -4.88 -10.18
C ASN A 25 -2.92 -5.79 -9.02
N THR A 26 -3.15 -7.07 -9.30
CA THR A 26 -3.53 -8.05 -8.29
C THR A 26 -2.28 -8.62 -7.62
N PRO A 27 -2.12 -8.48 -6.28
CA PRO A 27 -0.96 -9.01 -5.58
C PRO A 27 -1.04 -10.53 -5.44
N GLY A 28 0.13 -11.18 -5.43
CA GLY A 28 0.24 -12.59 -5.12
C GLY A 28 0.12 -12.84 -3.61
N ALA A 29 0.05 -14.12 -3.21
CA ALA A 29 -0.10 -14.49 -1.80
C ALA A 29 1.01 -13.96 -0.90
N GLY A 30 2.26 -13.98 -1.38
CA GLY A 30 3.40 -13.44 -0.64
C GLY A 30 3.32 -11.93 -0.46
N ASP A 31 2.85 -11.22 -1.49
CA ASP A 31 2.68 -9.77 -1.44
C ASP A 31 1.57 -9.39 -0.47
N ILE A 32 0.47 -10.14 -0.46
CA ILE A 32 -0.64 -9.94 0.48
C ILE A 32 -0.14 -10.12 1.92
N LYS A 33 0.70 -11.14 2.16
CA LYS A 33 1.29 -11.38 3.48
C LYS A 33 2.14 -10.20 3.92
N ASN A 34 2.94 -9.63 3.03
CA ASN A 34 3.74 -8.45 3.33
C ASN A 34 2.86 -7.24 3.65
N LEU A 35 1.78 -7.03 2.92
CA LEU A 35 0.82 -5.96 3.21
C LEU A 35 0.15 -6.16 4.58
N GLU A 36 -0.20 -7.39 4.94
CA GLU A 36 -0.73 -7.69 6.26
C GLU A 36 0.29 -7.30 7.35
N ASN A 37 1.57 -7.63 7.15
CA ASN A 37 2.62 -7.28 8.09
C ASN A 37 2.75 -5.76 8.26
N VAL A 38 2.70 -5.01 7.15
CA VAL A 38 2.71 -3.54 7.20
C VAL A 38 1.52 -3.03 8.03
N CYS A 39 0.34 -3.60 7.81
CA CYS A 39 -0.85 -3.20 8.55
C CYS A 39 -0.69 -3.45 10.06
N TYR A 40 -0.31 -4.66 10.45
CA TYR A 40 -0.22 -5.02 11.86
C TYR A 40 0.94 -4.35 12.58
N GLU A 41 2.09 -4.23 11.92
CA GLU A 41 3.31 -3.75 12.57
C GLU A 41 3.47 -2.23 12.55
N ILE A 42 2.85 -1.56 11.58
CA ILE A 42 3.06 -0.12 11.36
C ILE A 42 1.75 0.66 11.36
N LEU A 43 0.82 0.30 10.48
CA LEU A 43 -0.39 1.11 10.26
C LEU A 43 -1.39 1.05 11.41
N GLU A 44 -1.66 -0.13 11.96
CA GLU A 44 -2.57 -0.23 13.11
C GLU A 44 -2.01 0.47 14.35
N PRO A 45 -0.72 0.30 14.71
CA PRO A 45 -0.13 1.08 15.80
C PRO A 45 -0.20 2.59 15.57
N ALA A 46 0.05 3.05 14.35
CA ALA A 46 -0.05 4.47 14.00
C ALA A 46 -1.50 4.96 14.11
N ARG A 47 -2.46 4.16 13.64
CA ARG A 47 -3.88 4.47 13.73
C ARG A 47 -4.31 4.63 15.19
N ALA A 48 -3.84 3.77 16.07
CA ALA A 48 -4.14 3.83 17.50
C ALA A 48 -3.46 5.02 18.17
N LYS A 49 -2.18 5.27 17.83
CA LYS A 49 -1.40 6.34 18.45
C LYS A 49 -1.96 7.73 18.12
N PHE A 50 -2.27 7.99 16.86
CA PHE A 50 -2.77 9.29 16.42
C PHE A 50 -4.28 9.44 16.58
N ASP A 51 -4.99 8.32 16.73
CA ASP A 51 -6.46 8.29 16.82
C ASP A 51 -7.12 9.08 15.68
N LYS A 52 -6.58 8.92 14.47
CA LYS A 52 -7.04 9.63 13.28
C LYS A 52 -7.09 8.69 12.08
N PRO A 53 -8.03 8.90 11.14
CA PRO A 53 -8.09 8.08 9.93
C PRO A 53 -6.78 8.15 9.14
N ILE A 54 -6.38 7.01 8.58
CA ILE A 54 -5.22 6.89 7.70
C ILE A 54 -5.72 6.55 6.31
N THR A 55 -5.31 7.33 5.31
CA THR A 55 -5.64 7.11 3.91
C THR A 55 -4.41 6.58 3.17
N ILE A 56 -4.56 5.44 2.51
CA ILE A 56 -3.48 4.86 1.71
C ILE A 56 -3.44 5.60 0.37
N THR A 57 -2.31 6.22 0.06
CA THR A 57 -2.12 6.96 -1.20
C THR A 57 -1.45 6.11 -2.26
N SER A 58 -0.58 5.18 -1.87
CA SER A 58 0.06 4.23 -2.77
C SER A 58 0.45 2.98 -1.99
N GLY A 59 -0.11 1.84 -2.39
CA GLY A 59 0.19 0.57 -1.77
C GLY A 59 0.96 -0.34 -2.72
N TYR A 60 0.37 -1.51 -3.03
CA TYR A 60 0.97 -2.46 -3.94
C TYR A 60 0.99 -1.93 -5.38
N ARG A 61 2.10 -2.18 -6.07
CA ARG A 61 2.25 -1.92 -7.51
C ARG A 61 2.83 -3.17 -8.16
N SER A 62 2.08 -3.80 -9.08
CA SER A 62 2.59 -4.93 -9.84
C SER A 62 3.82 -4.52 -10.64
N GLU A 63 4.64 -5.49 -11.06
CA GLU A 63 5.81 -5.20 -11.88
C GLU A 63 5.42 -4.46 -13.17
N ALA A 64 4.32 -4.89 -13.82
CA ALA A 64 3.82 -4.24 -15.02
C ALA A 64 3.44 -2.78 -14.74
N LEU A 65 2.81 -2.50 -13.59
CA LEU A 65 2.46 -1.13 -13.22
C LEU A 65 3.71 -0.31 -12.92
N CYS A 66 4.70 -0.89 -12.26
CA CYS A 66 5.98 -0.21 -12.01
C CYS A 66 6.64 0.21 -13.33
N GLU A 67 6.67 -0.67 -14.31
CA GLU A 67 7.19 -0.33 -15.64
C GLU A 67 6.42 0.82 -16.28
N ALA A 68 5.08 0.77 -16.20
CA ALA A 68 4.22 1.77 -16.85
C ALA A 68 4.41 3.17 -16.28
N ILE A 69 4.74 3.29 -15.00
CA ILE A 69 4.96 4.60 -14.34
C ILE A 69 6.43 5.00 -14.24
N GLY A 70 7.34 4.21 -14.84
CA GLY A 70 8.76 4.49 -14.81
C GLY A 70 9.49 4.12 -13.51
N SER A 71 8.87 3.35 -12.65
CA SER A 71 9.49 2.83 -11.43
C SER A 71 10.25 1.53 -11.73
N LYS A 72 11.14 1.16 -10.79
CA LYS A 72 11.88 -0.10 -10.89
C LYS A 72 10.98 -1.27 -10.52
N LYS A 73 11.09 -2.40 -11.25
CA LYS A 73 10.39 -3.65 -10.93
C LYS A 73 10.79 -4.22 -9.57
N THR A 74 11.97 -3.85 -9.07
CA THR A 74 12.49 -4.28 -7.77
C THR A 74 12.06 -3.38 -6.63
N SER A 75 11.18 -2.40 -6.89
CA SER A 75 10.62 -1.53 -5.87
C SER A 75 9.95 -2.35 -4.76
N GLN A 76 10.08 -1.90 -3.52
CA GLN A 76 9.41 -2.53 -2.38
C GLN A 76 7.88 -2.46 -2.50
N HIS A 77 7.33 -1.49 -3.24
CA HIS A 77 5.90 -1.45 -3.57
C HIS A 77 5.47 -2.67 -4.39
N ALA A 78 6.35 -3.21 -5.25
CA ALA A 78 6.06 -4.40 -6.05
C ALA A 78 6.03 -5.69 -5.22
N LYS A 79 6.54 -5.64 -4.01
CA LYS A 79 6.56 -6.76 -3.07
C LYS A 79 5.54 -6.62 -1.94
N GLY A 80 4.75 -5.52 -1.94
CA GLY A 80 3.86 -5.21 -0.84
C GLY A 80 4.59 -4.79 0.43
N GLN A 81 5.85 -4.39 0.33
CA GLN A 81 6.70 -4.04 1.48
C GLN A 81 6.82 -2.54 1.72
N ALA A 82 6.21 -1.72 0.87
CA ALA A 82 6.20 -0.28 1.04
C ALA A 82 4.79 0.27 0.80
N VAL A 83 4.38 1.20 1.62
CA VAL A 83 3.06 1.83 1.56
C VAL A 83 3.22 3.32 1.85
N ASP A 84 2.66 4.17 0.98
CA ASP A 84 2.56 5.60 1.22
C ASP A 84 1.17 5.92 1.75
N PHE A 85 1.10 6.73 2.79
CA PHE A 85 -0.16 7.04 3.44
C PHE A 85 -0.18 8.45 4.01
N GLU A 86 -1.39 8.97 4.23
CA GLU A 86 -1.63 10.24 4.90
C GLU A 86 -2.42 10.01 6.18
N ILE A 87 -2.07 10.76 7.22
CA ILE A 87 -2.81 10.78 8.48
C ILE A 87 -3.63 12.06 8.52
N ALA A 88 -4.91 11.98 8.84
CA ALA A 88 -5.78 13.16 8.91
C ALA A 88 -5.19 14.21 9.86
N GLY A 89 -5.11 15.45 9.39
CA GLY A 89 -4.54 16.56 10.15
C GLY A 89 -3.02 16.68 10.08
N ILE A 90 -2.32 15.73 9.45
CA ILE A 90 -0.86 15.78 9.23
C ILE A 90 -0.63 15.99 7.74
N PRO A 91 -0.03 17.11 7.31
CA PRO A 91 -0.01 17.50 5.89
C PRO A 91 0.94 16.72 4.99
N ASN A 92 1.88 15.96 5.54
CA ASN A 92 2.89 15.27 4.75
C ASN A 92 2.54 13.80 4.56
N ILE A 93 2.87 13.26 3.37
CA ILE A 93 2.76 11.83 3.08
C ILE A 93 3.85 11.09 3.86
N GLN A 94 3.46 10.00 4.51
CA GLN A 94 4.38 9.13 5.22
C GLN A 94 4.62 7.86 4.39
N THR A 95 5.79 7.26 4.52
CA THR A 95 6.08 5.98 3.87
C THR A 95 6.46 4.95 4.92
N ALA A 96 5.78 3.81 4.87
CA ALA A 96 6.07 2.67 5.73
C ALA A 96 6.77 1.59 4.93
N TYR A 97 7.81 1.01 5.50
CA TYR A 97 8.56 -0.10 4.89
C TYR A 97 8.52 -1.32 5.79
N TRP A 98 8.28 -2.48 5.20
CA TRP A 98 8.41 -3.78 5.85
C TRP A 98 9.52 -4.55 5.14
N LEU A 99 10.62 -4.78 5.82
CA LEU A 99 11.79 -5.44 5.25
C LEU A 99 12.01 -6.81 5.83
#